data_e27fb02019f097f259e2db0b2e7ed29d
#
_entry.id   e27fb02019f097f259e2db0b2e7ed29d
#
_cell.length_a   1.000
_cell.length_b   1.000
_cell.length_c   1.000
_cell.angle_alpha   90.00
_cell.angle_beta   90.00
_cell.angle_gamma   90.00
#
_symmetry.space_group_name_H-M   'P 1'
#
loop_
_entity.id
_entity.type
_entity.pdbx_description
1 polymer ?
#
loop_
_entity_poly.entity_id
_entity_poly.type
_entity_poly.pdbx_seq_one_letter_code
_entity_poly.pdbx_strand_id
1 'polypeptide(L)'
;MIREHFEVRETAVTIIGPEELIPLAKEAIFLARESVENAIRADPYFVTSFDPLPYRGDALVIKRMCDAASKAGVGPMAAVAGTIAWSAVEAMKKAGSKMAVVDNGGDIALVCDRPLTVSLYSGGPLKGLGLRVEPTDNIQGICSSSAKIGPSISLGCSNICTVLSNDVSLADACATALGNMVKDENEASLKDSVRGIARIPGVQGAIANVGGTLALCGKVPRLVRVKDAEELITKRVLLS
;
A
#
# COMPACT_ATOMS: atom_id res chain seq x y z
N MET A 1 -4.69 0.09 23.11
CA MET A 1 -4.34 0.54 21.74
C MET A 1 -3.06 1.33 21.81
N ILE A 2 -2.04 0.86 21.16
CA ILE A 2 -0.76 1.56 21.05
C ILE A 2 -0.40 1.80 19.58
N ARG A 3 0.54 2.68 19.34
CA ARG A 3 1.21 2.91 18.07
C ARG A 3 2.67 2.58 18.27
N GLU A 4 3.19 1.64 17.49
CA GLU A 4 4.57 1.22 17.57
C GLU A 4 5.23 1.29 16.20
N HIS A 5 6.41 1.89 16.16
CA HIS A 5 7.28 1.88 14.99
C HIS A 5 8.22 0.67 15.08
N PHE A 6 8.33 -0.08 14.00
CA PHE A 6 9.12 -1.30 13.93
C PHE A 6 9.90 -1.35 12.61
N GLU A 7 11.20 -1.53 12.70
CA GLU A 7 12.08 -1.65 11.54
C GLU A 7 12.78 -3.01 11.53
N VAL A 8 12.82 -3.63 10.36
CA VAL A 8 13.58 -4.86 10.11
C VAL A 8 14.11 -4.83 8.69
N ARG A 9 15.43 -4.70 8.53
CA ARG A 9 16.12 -4.57 7.24
C ARG A 9 15.50 -3.42 6.41
N GLU A 10 14.94 -3.71 5.21
CA GLU A 10 14.31 -2.72 4.32
C GLU A 10 12.87 -2.38 4.68
N THR A 11 12.26 -3.09 5.63
CA THR A 11 10.87 -2.87 6.05
C THR A 11 10.82 -1.95 7.25
N ALA A 12 10.14 -0.82 7.11
CA ALA A 12 9.84 0.11 8.18
C ALA A 12 8.32 0.29 8.27
N VAL A 13 7.73 -0.15 9.38
CA VAL A 13 6.28 -0.16 9.56
C VAL A 13 5.86 0.60 10.80
N THR A 14 4.67 1.16 10.75
CA THR A 14 3.94 1.61 11.95
C THR A 14 2.76 0.67 12.18
N ILE A 15 2.73 0.03 13.34
CA ILE A 15 1.67 -0.88 13.77
C ILE A 15 0.79 -0.16 14.79
N ILE A 16 -0.52 -0.15 14.58
CA ILE A 16 -1.51 0.40 15.51
C ILE A 16 -2.51 -0.71 15.85
N GLY A 17 -2.63 -1.05 17.12
CA GLY A 17 -3.51 -2.12 17.55
C GLY A 17 -3.48 -2.37 19.06
N PRO A 18 -4.14 -3.43 19.56
CA PRO A 18 -3.98 -3.89 20.93
C PRO A 18 -2.52 -4.25 21.23
N GLU A 19 -2.01 -3.80 22.37
CA GLU A 19 -0.61 -3.97 22.76
C GLU A 19 -0.19 -5.45 22.77
N GLU A 20 -1.06 -6.29 23.28
CA GLU A 20 -0.86 -7.76 23.37
C GLU A 20 -0.76 -8.45 22.00
N LEU A 21 -1.21 -7.81 20.92
CA LEU A 21 -1.17 -8.36 19.56
C LEU A 21 -0.01 -7.80 18.71
N ILE A 22 0.73 -6.82 19.19
CA ILE A 22 1.88 -6.27 18.45
C ILE A 22 2.97 -7.32 18.20
N PRO A 23 3.34 -8.20 19.17
CA PRO A 23 4.30 -9.27 18.91
C PRO A 23 3.86 -10.20 17.77
N LEU A 24 2.57 -10.54 17.70
CA LEU A 24 2.00 -11.38 16.64
C LEU A 24 2.10 -10.70 15.26
N ALA A 25 1.84 -9.39 15.18
CA ALA A 25 2.00 -8.64 13.95
C ALA A 25 3.46 -8.65 13.47
N LYS A 26 4.42 -8.44 14.39
CA LYS A 26 5.86 -8.50 14.08
C LYS A 26 6.28 -9.87 13.57
N GLU A 27 5.83 -10.95 14.21
CA GLU A 27 6.09 -12.31 13.78
C GLU A 27 5.57 -12.54 12.35
N ALA A 28 4.33 -12.12 12.06
CA ALA A 28 3.76 -12.23 10.72
C ALA A 28 4.57 -11.44 9.67
N ILE A 29 5.10 -10.26 10.02
CA ILE A 29 6.00 -9.48 9.17
C ILE A 29 7.29 -10.26 8.88
N PHE A 30 7.92 -10.85 9.91
CA PHE A 30 9.13 -11.66 9.73
C PHE A 30 8.90 -12.84 8.80
N LEU A 31 7.84 -13.61 9.00
CA LEU A 31 7.50 -14.77 8.18
C LEU A 31 7.18 -14.39 6.73
N ALA A 32 6.47 -13.27 6.53
CA ALA A 32 6.19 -12.76 5.21
C ALA A 32 7.47 -12.34 4.48
N ARG A 33 8.37 -11.63 5.17
CA ARG A 33 9.68 -11.25 4.63
C ARG A 33 10.53 -12.46 4.29
N GLU A 34 10.61 -13.44 5.19
CA GLU A 34 11.36 -14.68 4.94
C GLU A 34 10.87 -15.39 3.67
N SER A 35 9.55 -15.41 3.45
CA SER A 35 8.97 -15.95 2.22
C SER A 35 9.47 -15.22 0.98
N VAL A 36 9.54 -13.87 1.03
CA VAL A 36 10.05 -13.04 -0.08
C VAL A 36 11.54 -13.28 -0.30
N GLU A 37 12.35 -13.30 0.76
CA GLU A 37 13.78 -13.57 0.68
C GLU A 37 14.09 -14.96 0.13
N ASN A 38 13.26 -15.96 0.47
CA ASN A 38 13.36 -17.31 -0.08
C ASN A 38 13.04 -17.34 -1.57
N ALA A 39 12.00 -16.61 -2.02
CA ALA A 39 11.67 -16.48 -3.43
C ALA A 39 12.81 -15.82 -4.22
N ILE A 40 13.39 -14.73 -3.71
CA ILE A 40 14.54 -14.05 -4.33
C ILE A 40 15.77 -14.95 -4.39
N ARG A 41 16.03 -15.75 -3.34
CA ARG A 41 17.15 -16.70 -3.36
C ARG A 41 16.95 -17.82 -4.37
N ALA A 42 15.71 -18.28 -4.56
CA ALA A 42 15.38 -19.31 -5.53
C ALA A 42 15.43 -18.78 -6.97
N ASP A 43 15.01 -17.55 -7.19
CA ASP A 43 15.06 -16.87 -8.48
C ASP A 43 15.42 -15.38 -8.30
N PRO A 44 16.67 -14.98 -8.51
CA PRO A 44 17.09 -13.58 -8.40
C PRO A 44 16.36 -12.62 -9.36
N TYR A 45 15.78 -13.13 -10.46
CA TYR A 45 14.99 -12.32 -11.38
C TYR A 45 13.69 -11.81 -10.72
N PHE A 46 13.23 -12.48 -9.67
CA PHE A 46 12.05 -12.07 -8.91
C PHE A 46 12.13 -10.64 -8.38
N VAL A 47 13.31 -10.19 -7.95
CA VAL A 47 13.50 -8.84 -7.40
C VAL A 47 13.65 -7.76 -8.47
N THR A 48 14.08 -8.13 -9.69
CA THR A 48 14.41 -7.16 -10.75
C THR A 48 13.36 -7.09 -11.85
N SER A 49 12.42 -8.04 -11.90
CA SER A 49 11.38 -8.05 -12.93
C SER A 49 10.42 -6.88 -12.77
N PHE A 50 10.19 -6.15 -13.85
CA PHE A 50 9.11 -5.18 -14.00
C PHE A 50 7.84 -5.80 -14.59
N ASP A 51 7.94 -7.02 -15.13
CA ASP A 51 6.84 -7.77 -15.73
C ASP A 51 6.28 -8.81 -14.75
N PRO A 52 4.99 -9.18 -14.88
CA PRO A 52 4.39 -10.24 -14.09
C PRO A 52 5.15 -11.56 -14.19
N LEU A 53 5.34 -12.23 -13.06
CA LEU A 53 5.95 -13.55 -13.00
C LEU A 53 4.92 -14.58 -12.54
N PRO A 54 4.79 -15.73 -13.23
CA PRO A 54 3.93 -16.81 -12.77
C PRO A 54 4.52 -17.49 -11.54
N TYR A 55 3.69 -17.79 -10.55
CA TYR A 55 4.10 -18.54 -9.37
C TYR A 55 3.24 -19.78 -9.17
N ARG A 56 3.87 -20.95 -9.00
CA ARG A 56 3.21 -22.25 -8.83
C ARG A 56 3.49 -22.91 -7.48
N GLY A 57 4.19 -22.22 -6.58
CA GLY A 57 4.51 -22.72 -5.26
C GLY A 57 3.38 -22.47 -4.25
N ASP A 58 3.58 -22.95 -3.01
CA ASP A 58 2.57 -22.93 -1.95
C ASP A 58 2.70 -21.73 -0.99
N ALA A 59 3.75 -20.90 -1.13
CA ALA A 59 3.93 -19.75 -0.27
C ALA A 59 2.86 -18.68 -0.56
N LEU A 60 1.90 -18.54 0.37
CA LEU A 60 0.75 -17.65 0.21
C LEU A 60 1.14 -16.20 -0.06
N VAL A 61 2.19 -15.71 0.61
CA VAL A 61 2.74 -14.35 0.43
C VAL A 61 3.15 -14.14 -1.03
N ILE A 62 3.93 -15.06 -1.59
CA ILE A 62 4.42 -14.96 -2.97
C ILE A 62 3.29 -15.10 -3.97
N LYS A 63 2.35 -16.00 -3.70
CA LYS A 63 1.16 -16.16 -4.54
C LYS A 63 0.35 -14.86 -4.61
N ARG A 64 0.08 -14.22 -3.47
CA ARG A 64 -0.62 -12.93 -3.39
C ARG A 64 0.10 -11.85 -4.22
N MET A 65 1.43 -11.76 -4.08
CA MET A 65 2.25 -10.80 -4.83
C MET A 65 2.16 -11.05 -6.35
N CYS A 66 2.35 -12.28 -6.79
CA CYS A 66 2.32 -12.62 -8.22
C CYS A 66 0.92 -12.48 -8.84
N ASP A 67 -0.15 -12.88 -8.13
CA ASP A 67 -1.53 -12.74 -8.58
C ASP A 67 -1.90 -11.25 -8.73
N ALA A 68 -1.53 -10.40 -7.78
CA ALA A 68 -1.73 -8.95 -7.81
C ALA A 68 -0.95 -8.30 -8.96
N ALA A 69 0.34 -8.65 -9.08
CA ALA A 69 1.22 -8.17 -10.13
C ALA A 69 0.69 -8.51 -11.52
N SER A 70 0.18 -9.74 -11.70
CA SER A 70 -0.42 -10.18 -12.96
C SER A 70 -1.64 -9.35 -13.36
N LYS A 71 -2.52 -9.02 -12.39
CA LYS A 71 -3.70 -8.17 -12.65
C LYS A 71 -3.33 -6.73 -12.97
N ALA A 72 -2.29 -6.21 -12.32
CA ALA A 72 -1.85 -4.83 -12.47
C ALA A 72 -0.87 -4.61 -13.64
N GLY A 73 -0.30 -5.68 -14.22
CA GLY A 73 0.68 -5.61 -15.30
C GLY A 73 2.04 -5.07 -14.85
N VAL A 74 2.49 -5.45 -13.65
CA VAL A 74 3.76 -5.02 -13.04
C VAL A 74 4.53 -6.22 -12.49
N GLY A 75 5.79 -6.03 -12.09
CA GLY A 75 6.56 -7.07 -11.41
C GLY A 75 6.06 -7.36 -9.99
N PRO A 76 6.34 -8.56 -9.44
CA PRO A 76 5.80 -8.99 -8.14
C PRO A 76 6.25 -8.12 -6.96
N MET A 77 7.43 -7.51 -7.03
CA MET A 77 7.93 -6.63 -5.98
C MET A 77 7.10 -5.35 -5.81
N ALA A 78 6.29 -4.97 -6.81
CA ALA A 78 5.34 -3.87 -6.73
C ALA A 78 4.15 -4.14 -5.78
N ALA A 79 4.05 -5.35 -5.22
CA ALA A 79 3.03 -5.73 -4.24
C ALA A 79 3.62 -6.12 -2.87
N VAL A 80 4.93 -5.91 -2.66
CA VAL A 80 5.62 -6.47 -1.49
C VAL A 80 5.23 -5.79 -0.20
N ALA A 81 5.17 -4.46 -0.17
CA ALA A 81 4.94 -3.69 1.05
C ALA A 81 3.51 -3.87 1.57
N GLY A 82 2.52 -3.79 0.68
CA GLY A 82 1.12 -4.05 1.00
C GLY A 82 0.87 -5.51 1.42
N THR A 83 1.52 -6.49 0.78
CA THR A 83 1.38 -7.90 1.15
C THR A 83 1.93 -8.19 2.56
N ILE A 84 3.07 -7.57 2.91
CA ILE A 84 3.64 -7.66 4.27
C ILE A 84 2.69 -7.02 5.29
N ALA A 85 2.18 -5.82 5.01
CA ALA A 85 1.21 -5.15 5.87
C ALA A 85 -0.07 -5.98 6.05
N TRP A 86 -0.58 -6.58 4.96
CA TRP A 86 -1.73 -7.48 5.01
C TRP A 86 -1.49 -8.67 5.93
N SER A 87 -0.33 -9.32 5.83
CA SER A 87 0.00 -10.49 6.66
C SER A 87 -0.08 -10.17 8.15
N ALA A 88 0.41 -9.00 8.56
CA ALA A 88 0.35 -8.53 9.94
C ALA A 88 -1.08 -8.25 10.42
N VAL A 89 -1.87 -7.49 9.62
CA VAL A 89 -3.27 -7.20 9.97
C VAL A 89 -4.11 -8.47 9.98
N GLU A 90 -3.87 -9.40 9.05
CA GLU A 90 -4.57 -10.69 9.02
C GLU A 90 -4.27 -11.53 10.28
N ALA A 91 -3.03 -11.56 10.75
CA ALA A 91 -2.65 -12.24 11.98
C ALA A 91 -3.36 -11.64 13.20
N MET A 92 -3.33 -10.31 13.34
CA MET A 92 -4.03 -9.60 14.42
C MET A 92 -5.55 -9.83 14.38
N LYS A 93 -6.15 -9.79 13.19
CA LYS A 93 -7.58 -10.04 13.00
C LYS A 93 -7.96 -11.48 13.35
N LYS A 94 -7.18 -12.48 12.95
CA LYS A 94 -7.40 -13.89 13.32
C LYS A 94 -7.32 -14.10 14.83
N ALA A 95 -6.52 -13.33 15.53
CA ALA A 95 -6.44 -13.30 16.99
C ALA A 95 -7.57 -12.48 17.66
N GLY A 96 -8.57 -12.02 16.90
CA GLY A 96 -9.76 -11.36 17.41
C GLY A 96 -9.70 -9.83 17.44
N SER A 97 -8.67 -9.21 16.91
CA SER A 97 -8.61 -7.74 16.83
C SER A 97 -9.69 -7.19 15.90
N LYS A 98 -10.46 -6.23 16.38
CA LYS A 98 -11.40 -5.42 15.58
C LYS A 98 -10.79 -4.10 15.11
N MET A 99 -9.60 -3.78 15.61
CA MET A 99 -8.85 -2.58 15.25
C MET A 99 -7.38 -2.94 15.08
N ALA A 100 -6.91 -2.95 13.84
CA ALA A 100 -5.52 -3.13 13.48
C ALA A 100 -5.20 -2.30 12.24
N VAL A 101 -4.13 -1.54 12.28
CA VAL A 101 -3.60 -0.78 11.13
C VAL A 101 -2.11 -1.07 11.05
N VAL A 102 -1.64 -1.41 9.86
CA VAL A 102 -0.22 -1.54 9.56
C VAL A 102 0.08 -0.69 8.34
N ASP A 103 0.92 0.32 8.54
CA ASP A 103 1.43 1.22 7.50
C ASP A 103 2.88 0.82 7.20
N ASN A 104 3.14 0.39 5.99
CA ASN A 104 4.46 0.02 5.50
C ASN A 104 4.90 0.99 4.39
N GLY A 105 5.34 2.19 4.80
CA GLY A 105 5.85 3.19 3.87
C GLY A 105 4.80 3.85 2.97
N GLY A 106 3.52 3.85 3.38
CA GLY A 106 2.39 4.35 2.61
C GLY A 106 1.50 3.26 2.02
N ASP A 107 1.87 1.98 2.20
CA ASP A 107 1.06 0.82 1.83
C ASP A 107 0.38 0.29 3.10
N ILE A 108 -0.89 0.65 3.25
CA ILE A 108 -1.64 0.47 4.47
C ILE A 108 -2.61 -0.70 4.33
N ALA A 109 -2.52 -1.64 5.27
CA ALA A 109 -3.57 -2.61 5.55
C ALA A 109 -4.29 -2.23 6.85
N LEU A 110 -5.61 -2.34 6.90
CA LEU A 110 -6.37 -2.02 8.10
C LEU A 110 -7.67 -2.83 8.24
N VAL A 111 -8.10 -2.97 9.48
CA VAL A 111 -9.47 -3.28 9.91
C VAL A 111 -9.80 -2.34 11.07
N CYS A 112 -11.04 -1.83 11.15
CA CYS A 112 -11.39 -0.86 12.18
C CYS A 112 -12.85 -0.96 12.63
N ASP A 113 -13.09 -0.84 13.93
CA ASP A 113 -14.40 -0.81 14.59
C ASP A 113 -14.97 0.61 14.78
N ARG A 114 -14.19 1.62 14.42
CA ARG A 114 -14.53 3.05 14.51
C ARG A 114 -13.92 3.80 13.34
N PRO A 115 -14.48 4.97 12.98
CA PRO A 115 -13.92 5.77 11.92
C PRO A 115 -12.48 6.18 12.22
N LEU A 116 -11.62 6.12 11.19
CA LEU A 116 -10.25 6.62 11.27
C LEU A 116 -9.92 7.47 10.04
N THR A 117 -8.86 8.24 10.12
CA THR A 117 -8.38 9.06 9.02
C THR A 117 -7.00 8.59 8.58
N VAL A 118 -6.89 8.23 7.31
CA VAL A 118 -5.62 7.92 6.65
C VAL A 118 -5.15 9.18 5.94
N SER A 119 -3.98 9.69 6.32
CA SER A 119 -3.37 10.84 5.66
C SER A 119 -2.75 10.42 4.33
N LEU A 120 -3.07 11.14 3.25
CA LEU A 120 -2.43 11.00 1.97
C LEU A 120 -1.30 12.03 1.89
N TYR A 121 -0.06 11.57 1.95
CA TYR A 121 1.08 12.46 1.81
C TYR A 121 1.37 12.72 0.33
N SER A 122 0.95 13.88 -0.15
CA SER A 122 1.09 14.22 -1.58
C SER A 122 2.16 15.29 -1.85
N GLY A 123 2.65 15.98 -0.84
CA GLY A 123 3.44 17.19 -1.04
C GLY A 123 2.65 18.27 -1.83
N GLY A 124 3.18 19.48 -1.92
CA GLY A 124 2.60 20.54 -2.76
C GLY A 124 1.18 20.98 -2.38
N PRO A 125 0.34 21.38 -3.36
CA PRO A 125 -0.95 22.06 -3.12
C PRO A 125 -2.00 21.23 -2.37
N LEU A 126 -1.89 19.90 -2.39
CA LEU A 126 -2.81 18.98 -1.71
C LEU A 126 -2.26 18.45 -0.38
N LYS A 127 -1.25 19.13 0.18
CA LYS A 127 -0.75 18.83 1.53
C LYS A 127 -1.90 18.83 2.55
N GLY A 128 -1.93 17.82 3.41
CA GLY A 128 -2.98 17.69 4.43
C GLY A 128 -4.29 17.09 3.92
N LEU A 129 -4.29 16.43 2.76
CA LEU A 129 -5.41 15.61 2.32
C LEU A 129 -5.40 14.25 3.04
N GLY A 130 -6.57 13.78 3.43
CA GLY A 130 -6.76 12.45 4.02
C GLY A 130 -8.06 11.81 3.58
N LEU A 131 -8.17 10.53 3.86
CA LEU A 131 -9.35 9.70 3.63
C LEU A 131 -9.98 9.34 4.98
N ARG A 132 -11.26 9.63 5.16
CA ARG A 132 -12.04 9.15 6.30
C ARG A 132 -12.55 7.75 5.99
N VAL A 133 -11.98 6.76 6.65
CA VAL A 133 -12.38 5.36 6.54
C VAL A 133 -13.43 5.07 7.60
N GLU A 134 -14.59 4.56 7.18
CA GLU A 134 -15.66 4.12 8.08
C GLU A 134 -15.35 2.70 8.60
N PRO A 135 -16.00 2.28 9.72
CA PRO A 135 -15.79 0.95 10.29
C PRO A 135 -15.96 -0.16 9.26
N THR A 136 -15.05 -1.14 9.31
CA THR A 136 -15.07 -2.30 8.41
C THR A 136 -14.51 -3.54 9.09
N ASP A 137 -15.23 -4.65 8.96
CA ASP A 137 -14.77 -5.97 9.39
C ASP A 137 -13.90 -6.66 8.31
N ASN A 138 -13.91 -6.14 7.08
CA ASN A 138 -13.04 -6.63 6.02
C ASN A 138 -11.68 -5.92 6.09
N ILE A 139 -10.61 -6.66 5.81
CA ILE A 139 -9.30 -6.03 5.65
C ILE A 139 -9.36 -5.14 4.41
N GLN A 140 -8.98 -3.89 4.59
CA GLN A 140 -8.94 -2.86 3.57
C GLN A 140 -7.48 -2.48 3.29
N GLY A 141 -7.12 -2.45 2.02
CA GLY A 141 -5.87 -1.88 1.53
C GLY A 141 -6.08 -0.43 1.08
N ILE A 142 -5.18 0.45 1.49
CA ILE A 142 -5.03 1.82 0.99
C ILE A 142 -3.55 2.00 0.71
N CYS A 143 -3.15 1.78 -0.53
CA CYS A 143 -1.75 1.74 -0.91
C CYS A 143 -1.40 2.91 -1.82
N SER A 144 -0.22 3.47 -1.62
CA SER A 144 0.17 4.70 -2.32
C SER A 144 1.57 4.61 -2.91
N SER A 145 1.70 4.98 -4.16
CA SER A 145 2.97 5.15 -4.87
C SER A 145 3.20 6.62 -5.23
N SER A 146 4.44 7.06 -5.17
CA SER A 146 4.84 8.43 -5.52
C SER A 146 6.14 8.41 -6.32
N ALA A 147 6.22 9.20 -7.38
CA ALA A 147 7.46 9.40 -8.12
C ALA A 147 8.47 10.29 -7.37
N LYS A 148 8.01 11.01 -6.33
CA LYS A 148 8.82 12.01 -5.60
C LYS A 148 9.19 11.58 -4.19
N ILE A 149 8.58 10.52 -3.65
CA ILE A 149 8.68 10.15 -2.24
C ILE A 149 8.73 8.63 -2.09
N GLY A 150 9.72 8.14 -1.35
CA GLY A 150 9.89 6.73 -1.00
C GLY A 150 10.97 6.01 -1.80
N PRO A 151 11.36 4.80 -1.36
CA PRO A 151 12.40 3.98 -2.00
C PRO A 151 11.88 3.22 -3.23
N SER A 152 10.58 3.24 -3.53
CA SER A 152 9.98 2.55 -4.67
C SER A 152 10.33 3.26 -5.98
N ILE A 153 10.65 2.48 -7.01
CA ILE A 153 10.92 3.01 -8.36
C ILE A 153 9.57 3.28 -9.02
N SER A 154 9.22 4.56 -9.20
CA SER A 154 8.10 4.98 -10.05
C SER A 154 8.64 5.67 -11.30
N LEU A 155 8.18 5.23 -12.46
CA LEU A 155 8.59 5.77 -13.77
C LEU A 155 7.74 6.96 -14.22
N GLY A 156 6.84 7.46 -13.38
CA GLY A 156 5.92 8.55 -13.67
C GLY A 156 6.34 9.90 -13.07
N CYS A 157 5.44 10.88 -13.13
CA CYS A 157 5.62 12.24 -12.59
C CYS A 157 4.60 12.58 -11.48
N SER A 158 3.80 11.61 -11.03
CA SER A 158 2.75 11.84 -10.03
C SER A 158 3.30 12.30 -8.68
N ASN A 159 2.57 13.18 -8.00
CA ASN A 159 2.83 13.51 -6.61
C ASN A 159 2.44 12.35 -5.70
N ILE A 160 1.26 11.75 -5.96
CA ILE A 160 0.79 10.54 -5.30
C ILE A 160 -0.24 9.82 -6.17
N CYS A 161 -0.19 8.49 -6.17
CA CYS A 161 -1.19 7.58 -6.70
C CYS A 161 -1.64 6.65 -5.59
N THR A 162 -2.92 6.67 -5.24
CA THR A 162 -3.49 5.84 -4.17
C THR A 162 -4.57 4.93 -4.72
N VAL A 163 -4.52 3.65 -4.38
CA VAL A 163 -5.52 2.65 -4.78
C VAL A 163 -6.11 1.97 -3.55
N LEU A 164 -7.40 1.69 -3.61
CA LEU A 164 -8.19 1.06 -2.56
C LEU A 164 -8.69 -0.30 -3.04
N SER A 165 -8.51 -1.33 -2.20
CA SER A 165 -8.99 -2.70 -2.46
C SER A 165 -9.09 -3.48 -1.15
N ASN A 166 -9.98 -4.49 -1.10
CA ASN A 166 -9.94 -5.49 -0.03
C ASN A 166 -8.80 -6.51 -0.22
N ASP A 167 -8.23 -6.58 -1.40
CA ASP A 167 -6.98 -7.26 -1.70
C ASP A 167 -5.84 -6.24 -1.59
N VAL A 168 -5.13 -6.24 -0.46
CA VAL A 168 -4.09 -5.24 -0.17
C VAL A 168 -2.92 -5.36 -1.14
N SER A 169 -2.57 -6.58 -1.55
CA SER A 169 -1.52 -6.82 -2.55
C SER A 169 -1.89 -6.19 -3.90
N LEU A 170 -3.17 -6.30 -4.28
CA LEU A 170 -3.69 -5.68 -5.50
C LEU A 170 -3.69 -4.15 -5.40
N ALA A 171 -4.05 -3.59 -4.24
CA ALA A 171 -3.99 -2.15 -4.03
C ALA A 171 -2.57 -1.61 -4.24
N ASP A 172 -1.56 -2.27 -3.69
CA ASP A 172 -0.14 -1.91 -3.80
C ASP A 172 0.36 -2.01 -5.26
N ALA A 173 0.18 -3.18 -5.90
CA ALA A 173 0.54 -3.37 -7.30
C ALA A 173 -0.13 -2.34 -8.23
N CYS A 174 -1.43 -2.07 -8.03
CA CYS A 174 -2.17 -1.09 -8.82
C CYS A 174 -1.76 0.36 -8.54
N ALA A 175 -1.34 0.70 -7.31
CA ALA A 175 -0.80 2.02 -7.00
C ALA A 175 0.51 2.26 -7.77
N THR A 176 1.39 1.26 -7.83
CA THR A 176 2.61 1.29 -8.64
C THR A 176 2.29 1.39 -10.14
N ALA A 177 1.35 0.57 -10.65
CA ALA A 177 0.93 0.62 -12.06
C ALA A 177 0.36 2.00 -12.42
N LEU A 178 -0.50 2.58 -11.57
CA LEU A 178 -1.05 3.92 -11.75
C LEU A 178 0.06 4.98 -11.79
N GLY A 179 1.01 4.90 -10.85
CA GLY A 179 2.18 5.77 -10.84
C GLY A 179 2.97 5.72 -12.15
N ASN A 180 3.15 4.52 -12.70
CA ASN A 180 3.85 4.30 -13.97
C ASN A 180 3.07 4.84 -15.18
N MET A 181 1.74 4.89 -15.14
CA MET A 181 0.89 5.41 -16.21
C MET A 181 0.88 6.94 -16.30
N VAL A 182 1.05 7.64 -15.16
CA VAL A 182 1.02 9.11 -15.09
C VAL A 182 2.36 9.68 -15.56
N LYS A 183 2.44 10.06 -16.83
CA LYS A 183 3.68 10.54 -17.47
C LYS A 183 3.79 12.05 -17.57
N ASP A 184 2.67 12.77 -17.49
CA ASP A 184 2.57 14.21 -17.67
C ASP A 184 1.47 14.80 -16.78
N GLU A 185 1.34 16.12 -16.80
CA GLU A 185 0.32 16.87 -16.06
C GLU A 185 -1.00 17.05 -16.85
N ASN A 186 -1.18 16.30 -17.94
CA ASN A 186 -2.39 16.40 -18.75
C ASN A 186 -3.59 15.79 -18.01
N GLU A 187 -4.63 16.61 -17.82
CA GLU A 187 -5.83 16.21 -17.06
C GLU A 187 -6.59 15.04 -17.70
N ALA A 188 -6.67 14.98 -19.04
CA ALA A 188 -7.35 13.90 -19.73
C ALA A 188 -6.57 12.57 -19.55
N SER A 189 -5.25 12.59 -19.75
CA SER A 189 -4.36 11.45 -19.51
C SER A 189 -4.45 10.96 -18.07
N LEU A 190 -4.46 11.88 -17.09
CA LEU A 190 -4.61 11.54 -15.67
C LEU A 190 -5.95 10.85 -15.38
N LYS A 191 -7.06 11.38 -15.92
CA LYS A 191 -8.39 10.78 -15.77
C LYS A 191 -8.48 9.39 -16.40
N ASP A 192 -7.88 9.20 -17.57
CA ASP A 192 -7.89 7.92 -18.27
C ASP A 192 -7.04 6.87 -17.52
N SER A 193 -5.88 7.27 -16.98
CA SER A 193 -5.05 6.41 -16.13
C SER A 193 -5.81 5.94 -14.89
N VAL A 194 -6.44 6.86 -14.15
CA VAL A 194 -7.24 6.53 -12.95
C VAL A 194 -8.42 5.61 -13.30
N ARG A 195 -9.12 5.87 -14.42
CA ARG A 195 -10.22 5.02 -14.89
C ARG A 195 -9.75 3.63 -15.29
N GLY A 196 -8.58 3.54 -15.94
CA GLY A 196 -7.97 2.27 -16.34
C GLY A 196 -7.73 1.38 -15.12
N ILE A 197 -7.10 1.90 -14.09
CA ILE A 197 -6.85 1.19 -12.83
C ILE A 197 -8.15 0.83 -12.10
N ALA A 198 -9.11 1.75 -12.01
CA ALA A 198 -10.38 1.51 -11.34
C ALA A 198 -11.25 0.40 -11.99
N ARG A 199 -10.96 0.02 -13.25
CA ARG A 199 -11.63 -1.10 -13.96
C ARG A 199 -11.02 -2.46 -13.65
N ILE A 200 -9.84 -2.53 -13.05
CA ILE A 200 -9.21 -3.82 -12.70
C ILE A 200 -10.10 -4.53 -11.66
N PRO A 201 -10.50 -5.79 -11.90
CA PRO A 201 -11.34 -6.54 -10.98
C PRO A 201 -10.71 -6.64 -9.58
N GLY A 202 -11.44 -6.20 -8.55
CA GLY A 202 -10.97 -6.15 -7.17
C GLY A 202 -10.55 -4.75 -6.71
N VAL A 203 -10.27 -3.82 -7.61
CA VAL A 203 -10.04 -2.40 -7.26
C VAL A 203 -11.38 -1.75 -6.92
N GLN A 204 -11.45 -1.08 -5.78
CA GLN A 204 -12.63 -0.35 -5.30
C GLN A 204 -12.60 1.11 -5.73
N GLY A 205 -11.44 1.75 -5.68
CA GLY A 205 -11.25 3.13 -6.05
C GLY A 205 -9.79 3.45 -6.29
N ALA A 206 -9.57 4.49 -7.08
CA ALA A 206 -8.24 4.99 -7.39
C ALA A 206 -8.24 6.53 -7.36
N ILE A 207 -7.12 7.08 -6.90
CA ILE A 207 -6.86 8.53 -6.78
C ILE A 207 -5.48 8.78 -7.36
N ALA A 208 -5.33 9.83 -8.15
CA ALA A 208 -4.02 10.31 -8.55
C ALA A 208 -3.96 11.84 -8.49
N ASN A 209 -2.79 12.34 -8.08
CA ASN A 209 -2.48 13.77 -8.06
C ASN A 209 -1.20 14.05 -8.83
N VAL A 210 -1.27 15.05 -9.71
CA VAL A 210 -0.11 15.60 -10.39
C VAL A 210 -0.26 17.12 -10.50
N GLY A 211 0.77 17.89 -10.18
CA GLY A 211 0.81 19.34 -10.37
C GLY A 211 -0.30 20.15 -9.68
N GLY A 212 -1.10 19.57 -8.80
CA GLY A 212 -2.27 20.19 -8.17
C GLY A 212 -3.61 19.74 -8.75
N THR A 213 -3.62 18.99 -9.87
CA THR A 213 -4.81 18.33 -10.41
C THR A 213 -5.04 17.01 -9.70
N LEU A 214 -6.27 16.81 -9.24
CA LEU A 214 -6.72 15.59 -8.55
C LEU A 214 -7.74 14.86 -9.44
N ALA A 215 -7.46 13.61 -9.78
CA ALA A 215 -8.42 12.70 -10.40
C ALA A 215 -8.76 11.54 -9.46
N LEU A 216 -10.02 11.13 -9.47
CA LEU A 216 -10.50 9.99 -8.69
C LEU A 216 -11.59 9.24 -9.45
N CYS A 217 -11.65 7.92 -9.24
CA CYS A 217 -12.65 7.04 -9.84
C CYS A 217 -12.97 5.88 -8.88
N GLY A 218 -14.20 5.38 -8.95
CA GLY A 218 -14.68 4.28 -8.12
C GLY A 218 -15.16 4.73 -6.73
N LYS A 219 -15.18 3.80 -5.78
CA LYS A 219 -15.60 4.05 -4.40
C LYS A 219 -14.43 4.59 -3.58
N VAL A 220 -14.32 5.89 -3.49
CA VAL A 220 -13.31 6.58 -2.69
C VAL A 220 -13.96 7.07 -1.39
N PRO A 221 -13.35 6.81 -0.21
CA PRO A 221 -13.80 7.36 1.05
C PRO A 221 -13.83 8.89 1.03
N ARG A 222 -14.60 9.48 1.95
CA ARG A 222 -14.71 10.94 2.04
C ARG A 222 -13.34 11.58 2.23
N LEU A 223 -13.01 12.54 1.37
CA LEU A 223 -11.82 13.37 1.51
C LEU A 223 -11.98 14.34 2.69
N VAL A 224 -10.96 14.43 3.52
CA VAL A 224 -10.91 15.31 4.70
C VAL A 224 -9.59 16.06 4.76
N ARG A 225 -9.57 17.20 5.46
CA ARG A 225 -8.32 17.88 5.79
C ARG A 225 -7.70 17.31 7.07
N VAL A 226 -6.43 16.99 7.02
CA VAL A 226 -5.62 16.54 8.15
C VAL A 226 -4.66 17.65 8.53
N LYS A 227 -4.67 18.07 9.79
CA LYS A 227 -3.66 18.96 10.37
C LYS A 227 -2.45 18.09 10.77
N ASP A 228 -1.25 18.63 10.63
CA ASP A 228 0.00 18.00 11.10
C ASP A 228 0.32 16.62 10.45
N ALA A 229 0.00 16.48 9.15
CA ALA A 229 0.21 15.24 8.40
C ALA A 229 1.70 14.78 8.38
N GLU A 230 2.66 15.67 8.59
CA GLU A 230 4.09 15.35 8.54
C GLU A 230 4.57 14.52 9.75
N GLU A 231 3.93 14.66 10.91
CA GLU A 231 4.26 13.88 12.12
C GLU A 231 3.76 12.44 12.07
N LEU A 232 2.88 12.11 11.12
CA LEU A 232 2.19 10.83 11.01
C LEU A 232 2.83 9.86 10.00
N ILE A 233 3.89 10.28 9.32
CA ILE A 233 4.50 9.51 8.23
C ILE A 233 5.46 8.46 8.78
N THR A 234 5.32 7.22 8.32
CA THR A 234 6.30 6.16 8.53
C THR A 234 7.52 6.45 7.66
N LYS A 235 8.65 6.84 8.27
CA LYS A 235 9.92 7.08 7.58
C LYS A 235 10.98 6.15 8.13
N ARG A 236 11.78 5.57 7.23
CA ARG A 236 13.02 4.91 7.62
C ARG A 236 14.02 5.99 8.06
N VAL A 237 14.51 5.88 9.29
CA VAL A 237 15.62 6.72 9.76
C VAL A 237 16.90 6.10 9.21
N LEU A 238 17.50 6.73 8.19
CA LEU A 238 18.85 6.41 7.79
C LEU A 238 19.79 7.01 8.84
N LEU A 239 20.32 6.17 9.72
CA LEU A 239 21.45 6.54 10.54
C LEU A 239 22.67 6.71 9.62
N SER A 240 23.16 7.92 9.51
CA SER A 240 24.37 8.30 8.81
C SER A 240 25.61 7.77 9.53
#